data_02c8cb9609ce60fe79799d59c07bd3fc
#
_entry.id   02c8cb9609ce60fe79799d59c07bd3fc
#
_cell.length_a   1.000
_cell.length_b   1.000
_cell.length_c   1.000
_cell.angle_alpha   90.00
_cell.angle_beta   90.00
_cell.angle_gamma   90.00
#
_symmetry.space_group_name_H-M   'P 1'
#
loop_
_entity.id
_entity.type
_entity.pdbx_description
1 polymer ?
#
loop_
_entity_poly.entity_id
_entity_poly.type
_entity_poly.pdbx_seq_one_letter_code
_entity_poly.pdbx_strand_id
1 'polypeptide(L)'
;MKYQIAIIGGGPAGYTAAEVAGKAGLSVVLFEKRSLGGVCLNEGCIPTKTLLYSAKVYDYAKHASKYAVTVPEASFDLGKIVARKSKVVRKLVLGIKAKLTAHQVNIVTGEATVIDKNTVKCGEEIYECENLLLCTGSDTFIPPIPGVDGVDYWTHRDALDNKEVPASLAIVGGGVIGMEFASFFNSLGVQVTVVEM
;
A
#
# COMPACT_ATOMS: atom_id res chain seq x y z
N MET A 1 10.57 29.29 2.26
CA MET A 1 11.39 28.56 3.26
C MET A 1 12.48 27.80 2.51
N LYS A 2 13.71 27.75 3.06
CA LYS A 2 14.83 27.10 2.37
C LYS A 2 15.21 25.80 3.10
N TYR A 3 15.34 24.70 2.34
CA TYR A 3 15.71 23.36 2.81
C TYR A 3 16.94 22.84 2.08
N GLN A 4 17.69 21.95 2.70
CA GLN A 4 18.77 21.26 2.00
C GLN A 4 18.23 20.19 1.06
N ILE A 5 17.13 19.53 1.47
CA ILE A 5 16.49 18.51 0.66
C ILE A 5 14.98 18.72 0.65
N ALA A 6 14.39 18.76 -0.54
CA ALA A 6 12.94 18.64 -0.77
C ALA A 6 12.65 17.28 -1.40
N ILE A 7 11.65 16.57 -0.88
CA ILE A 7 11.27 15.22 -1.33
C ILE A 7 9.80 15.23 -1.73
N ILE A 8 9.49 14.83 -2.96
CA ILE A 8 8.11 14.73 -3.44
C ILE A 8 7.70 13.26 -3.47
N GLY A 9 6.74 12.91 -2.61
CA GLY A 9 6.21 11.56 -2.41
C GLY A 9 6.68 10.92 -1.11
N GLY A 10 5.72 10.59 -0.24
CA GLY A 10 5.93 9.97 1.08
C GLY A 10 5.86 8.44 1.07
N GLY A 11 6.09 7.80 -0.08
CA GLY A 11 6.21 6.34 -0.21
C GLY A 11 7.54 5.81 0.33
N PRO A 12 7.83 4.48 0.16
CA PRO A 12 9.03 3.84 0.73
C PRO A 12 10.34 4.54 0.39
N ALA A 13 10.51 5.01 -0.83
CA ALA A 13 11.70 5.77 -1.22
C ALA A 13 11.77 7.10 -0.49
N GLY A 14 10.67 7.89 -0.50
CA GLY A 14 10.66 9.23 0.06
C GLY A 14 10.75 9.26 1.58
N TYR A 15 9.93 8.49 2.30
CA TYR A 15 10.01 8.52 3.76
C TYR A 15 11.33 7.95 4.29
N THR A 16 11.92 6.94 3.61
CA THR A 16 13.23 6.40 4.00
C THR A 16 14.34 7.43 3.77
N ALA A 17 14.35 8.09 2.61
CA ALA A 17 15.29 9.16 2.33
C ALA A 17 15.16 10.33 3.33
N ALA A 18 13.91 10.73 3.65
CA ALA A 18 13.63 11.78 4.62
C ALA A 18 14.11 11.40 6.03
N GLU A 19 13.87 10.16 6.48
CA GLU A 19 14.33 9.64 7.78
C GLU A 19 15.87 9.69 7.86
N VAL A 20 16.55 9.18 6.83
CA VAL A 20 18.03 9.14 6.79
C VAL A 20 18.63 10.55 6.77
N ALA A 21 18.09 11.44 5.93
CA ALA A 21 18.58 12.82 5.83
C ALA A 21 18.32 13.61 7.13
N GLY A 22 17.13 13.51 7.71
CA GLY A 22 16.80 14.16 8.98
C GLY A 22 17.66 13.63 10.13
N LYS A 23 17.90 12.31 10.18
CA LYS A 23 18.81 11.70 11.16
C LYS A 23 20.25 12.21 11.02
N ALA A 24 20.68 12.55 9.81
CA ALA A 24 21.99 13.17 9.54
C ALA A 24 22.02 14.68 9.88
N GLY A 25 20.94 15.26 10.37
CA GLY A 25 20.84 16.68 10.75
C GLY A 25 20.57 17.64 9.59
N LEU A 26 20.21 17.12 8.42
CA LEU A 26 19.84 17.96 7.28
C LEU A 26 18.42 18.52 7.45
N SER A 27 18.22 19.76 6.96
CA SER A 27 16.87 20.34 6.88
C SER A 27 16.10 19.73 5.70
N VAL A 28 15.01 19.03 6.01
CA VAL A 28 14.22 18.25 5.04
C VAL A 28 12.77 18.68 5.03
N VAL A 29 12.20 18.84 3.83
CA VAL A 29 10.75 18.93 3.61
C VAL A 29 10.30 17.74 2.76
N LEU A 30 9.23 17.08 3.20
CA LEU A 30 8.61 15.94 2.51
C LEU A 30 7.17 16.29 2.16
N PHE A 31 6.82 16.23 0.89
CA PHE A 31 5.46 16.46 0.39
C PHE A 31 4.77 15.12 0.13
N GLU A 32 3.56 14.96 0.68
CA GLU A 32 2.72 13.79 0.42
C GLU A 32 1.26 14.23 0.20
N LYS A 33 0.69 13.85 -0.94
CA LYS A 33 -0.65 14.28 -1.31
C LYS A 33 -1.79 13.40 -0.77
N ARG A 34 -1.50 12.17 -0.35
CA ARG A 34 -2.48 11.21 0.15
C ARG A 34 -2.15 10.79 1.59
N SER A 35 -1.30 9.79 1.74
CA SER A 35 -0.94 9.21 3.03
C SER A 35 0.51 8.75 3.05
N LEU A 36 1.22 9.05 4.13
CA LEU A 36 2.57 8.53 4.35
C LEU A 36 2.60 7.00 4.21
N GLY A 37 3.69 6.49 3.64
CA GLY A 37 3.86 5.07 3.36
C GLY A 37 3.60 4.69 1.91
N GLY A 38 2.93 5.57 1.13
CA GLY A 38 2.66 5.37 -0.30
C GLY A 38 1.85 4.11 -0.59
N VAL A 39 1.87 3.64 -1.83
CA VAL A 39 1.11 2.47 -2.28
C VAL A 39 1.50 1.22 -1.49
N CYS A 40 2.79 0.94 -1.31
CA CYS A 40 3.24 -0.29 -0.62
C CYS A 40 2.63 -0.44 0.78
N LEU A 41 2.64 0.61 1.60
CA LEU A 41 2.13 0.53 2.96
C LEU A 41 0.60 0.58 3.03
N ASN A 42 -0.03 1.43 2.21
CA ASN A 42 -1.46 1.70 2.33
C ASN A 42 -2.31 0.77 1.47
N GLU A 43 -1.86 0.46 0.25
CA GLU A 43 -2.66 -0.15 -0.81
C GLU A 43 -1.93 -1.33 -1.51
N GLY A 44 -0.80 -1.82 -0.98
CA GLY A 44 0.04 -2.82 -1.66
C GLY A 44 0.58 -3.89 -0.72
N CYS A 45 1.88 -3.83 -0.46
CA CYS A 45 2.65 -4.89 0.21
C CYS A 45 2.07 -5.25 1.59
N ILE A 46 1.90 -4.26 2.45
CA ILE A 46 1.51 -4.50 3.85
C ILE A 46 0.07 -5.01 3.98
N PRO A 47 -0.93 -4.34 3.38
CA PRO A 47 -2.31 -4.85 3.44
C PRO A 47 -2.43 -6.24 2.82
N THR A 48 -1.84 -6.49 1.66
CA THR A 48 -1.89 -7.80 0.99
C THR A 48 -1.26 -8.90 1.86
N LYS A 49 -0.06 -8.68 2.41
CA LYS A 49 0.59 -9.66 3.31
C LYS A 49 -0.21 -9.88 4.59
N THR A 50 -0.91 -8.87 5.06
CA THR A 50 -1.78 -8.98 6.24
C THR A 50 -3.00 -9.86 5.94
N LEU A 51 -3.60 -9.74 4.75
CA LEU A 51 -4.69 -10.61 4.29
C LEU A 51 -4.19 -12.05 4.10
N LEU A 52 -3.09 -12.24 3.36
CA LEU A 52 -2.48 -13.55 3.11
C LEU A 52 -2.12 -14.28 4.41
N TYR A 53 -1.63 -13.56 5.41
CA TYR A 53 -1.33 -14.18 6.71
C TYR A 53 -2.59 -14.68 7.42
N SER A 54 -3.70 -13.93 7.33
CA SER A 54 -4.98 -14.38 7.89
C SER A 54 -5.50 -15.62 7.15
N ALA A 55 -5.40 -15.66 5.82
CA ALA A 55 -5.76 -16.83 5.01
C ALA A 55 -4.89 -18.04 5.37
N LYS A 56 -3.58 -17.85 5.52
CA LYS A 56 -2.64 -18.90 5.95
C LYS A 56 -3.01 -19.50 7.31
N VAL A 57 -3.39 -18.67 8.28
CA VAL A 57 -3.85 -19.13 9.60
C VAL A 57 -5.12 -19.97 9.46
N TYR A 58 -6.05 -19.53 8.63
CA TYR A 58 -7.28 -20.28 8.33
C TYR A 58 -6.99 -21.62 7.66
N ASP A 59 -6.08 -21.66 6.69
CA ASP A 59 -5.65 -22.92 6.04
C ASP A 59 -4.98 -23.87 7.02
N TYR A 60 -4.16 -23.38 7.93
CA TYR A 60 -3.59 -24.21 8.99
C TYR A 60 -4.67 -24.80 9.91
N ALA A 61 -5.68 -23.99 10.26
CA ALA A 61 -6.79 -24.48 11.08
C ALA A 61 -7.60 -25.57 10.35
N LYS A 62 -7.91 -25.39 9.07
CA LYS A 62 -8.59 -26.41 8.24
C LYS A 62 -7.80 -27.72 8.13
N HIS A 63 -6.49 -27.65 8.09
CA HIS A 63 -5.61 -28.80 7.86
C HIS A 63 -4.83 -29.19 9.12
N ALA A 64 -5.28 -28.77 10.30
CA ALA A 64 -4.58 -28.97 11.57
C ALA A 64 -4.32 -30.44 11.90
N SER A 65 -5.20 -31.35 11.45
CA SER A 65 -5.04 -32.81 11.64
C SER A 65 -3.75 -33.37 11.03
N LYS A 66 -3.22 -32.77 9.97
CA LYS A 66 -1.91 -33.14 9.39
C LYS A 66 -0.74 -32.94 10.36
N TYR A 67 -0.96 -32.11 11.38
CA TYR A 67 0.03 -31.77 12.41
C TYR A 67 -0.33 -32.36 13.78
N ALA A 68 -1.23 -33.35 13.82
CA ALA A 68 -1.76 -33.97 15.03
C ALA A 68 -2.45 -32.95 16.00
N VAL A 69 -2.99 -31.85 15.45
CA VAL A 69 -3.76 -30.84 16.20
C VAL A 69 -5.23 -30.97 15.86
N THR A 70 -6.09 -30.99 16.87
CA THR A 70 -7.54 -31.08 16.68
C THR A 70 -8.15 -29.68 16.69
N VAL A 71 -8.77 -29.29 15.59
CA VAL A 71 -9.60 -28.09 15.45
C VAL A 71 -11.00 -28.55 15.06
N PRO A 72 -12.02 -28.44 15.94
CA PRO A 72 -13.36 -28.98 15.68
C PRO A 72 -13.99 -28.33 14.45
N GLU A 73 -13.89 -27.00 14.33
CA GLU A 73 -14.40 -26.23 13.20
C GLU A 73 -13.52 -25.00 12.98
N ALA A 74 -13.17 -24.73 11.72
CA ALA A 74 -12.47 -23.52 11.32
C ALA A 74 -13.41 -22.61 10.52
N SER A 75 -13.62 -21.39 10.98
CA SER A 75 -14.40 -20.37 10.29
C SER A 75 -13.64 -19.05 10.20
N PHE A 76 -14.06 -18.17 9.34
CA PHE A 76 -13.51 -16.84 9.20
C PHE A 76 -14.61 -15.79 8.99
N ASP A 77 -14.25 -14.53 9.21
CA ASP A 77 -15.07 -13.35 8.94
C ASP A 77 -14.22 -12.38 8.13
N LEU A 78 -14.54 -12.23 6.84
CA LEU A 78 -13.77 -11.39 5.93
C LEU A 78 -13.78 -9.92 6.36
N GLY A 79 -14.89 -9.42 6.88
CA GLY A 79 -14.99 -8.06 7.40
C GLY A 79 -14.01 -7.80 8.55
N LYS A 80 -13.85 -8.78 9.47
CA LYS A 80 -12.86 -8.70 10.56
C LYS A 80 -11.42 -8.83 10.06
N ILE A 81 -11.17 -9.64 9.03
CA ILE A 81 -9.86 -9.74 8.39
C ILE A 81 -9.47 -8.39 7.78
N VAL A 82 -10.39 -7.75 7.05
CA VAL A 82 -10.19 -6.40 6.46
C VAL A 82 -9.99 -5.34 7.54
N ALA A 83 -10.77 -5.38 8.62
CA ALA A 83 -10.60 -4.47 9.75
C ALA A 83 -9.22 -4.63 10.43
N ARG A 84 -8.74 -5.87 10.61
CA ARG A 84 -7.38 -6.17 11.10
C ARG A 84 -6.33 -5.58 10.16
N LYS A 85 -6.46 -5.78 8.84
CA LYS A 85 -5.58 -5.19 7.82
C LYS A 85 -5.48 -3.68 7.98
N SER A 86 -6.61 -2.99 8.08
CA SER A 86 -6.67 -1.53 8.24
C SER A 86 -6.02 -1.04 9.54
N LYS A 87 -6.16 -1.80 10.64
CA LYS A 87 -5.49 -1.50 11.91
C LYS A 87 -3.97 -1.61 11.82
N VAL A 88 -3.45 -2.63 11.11
CA VAL A 88 -2.00 -2.81 10.89
C VAL A 88 -1.45 -1.64 10.07
N VAL A 89 -2.09 -1.30 8.95
CA VAL A 89 -1.69 -0.18 8.10
C VAL A 89 -1.63 1.13 8.89
N ARG A 90 -2.71 1.46 9.60
CA ARG A 90 -2.77 2.69 10.43
C ARG A 90 -1.64 2.76 11.45
N LYS A 91 -1.34 1.66 12.14
CA LYS A 91 -0.25 1.59 13.12
C LYS A 91 1.10 1.91 12.49
N LEU A 92 1.37 1.38 11.31
CA LEU A 92 2.64 1.60 10.61
C LEU A 92 2.76 3.02 10.04
N VAL A 93 1.67 3.59 9.50
CA VAL A 93 1.64 5.00 9.07
C VAL A 93 1.97 5.93 10.22
N LEU A 94 1.36 5.72 11.40
CA LEU A 94 1.66 6.50 12.61
C LEU A 94 3.12 6.32 13.03
N GLY A 95 3.68 5.13 12.92
CA GLY A 95 5.09 4.86 13.21
C GLY A 95 6.04 5.63 12.29
N ILE A 96 5.76 5.68 10.98
CA ILE A 96 6.54 6.49 10.03
C ILE A 96 6.45 7.97 10.41
N LYS A 97 5.24 8.50 10.64
CA LYS A 97 5.05 9.89 11.03
C LYS A 97 5.85 10.25 12.29
N ALA A 98 5.79 9.41 13.31
CA ALA A 98 6.52 9.62 14.56
C ALA A 98 8.04 9.67 14.33
N LYS A 99 8.60 8.77 13.52
CA LYS A 99 10.03 8.75 13.18
C LYS A 99 10.46 10.03 12.45
N LEU A 100 9.72 10.42 11.41
CA LEU A 100 10.02 11.63 10.64
C LEU A 100 9.97 12.87 11.53
N THR A 101 8.96 12.96 12.40
CA THR A 101 8.83 14.08 13.37
C THR A 101 10.00 14.09 14.37
N ALA A 102 10.43 12.93 14.87
CA ALA A 102 11.57 12.83 15.80
C ALA A 102 12.89 13.31 15.16
N HIS A 103 13.01 13.19 13.83
CA HIS A 103 14.16 13.70 13.08
C HIS A 103 13.92 15.08 12.44
N GLN A 104 12.92 15.82 12.92
CA GLN A 104 12.61 17.20 12.52
C GLN A 104 12.33 17.38 11.01
N VAL A 105 11.89 16.31 10.34
CA VAL A 105 11.43 16.40 8.95
C VAL A 105 10.12 17.19 8.89
N ASN A 106 10.07 18.25 8.08
CA ASN A 106 8.85 19.00 7.82
C ASN A 106 7.98 18.20 6.84
N ILE A 107 6.81 17.75 7.29
CA ILE A 107 5.85 16.98 6.48
C ILE A 107 4.75 17.93 6.02
N VAL A 108 4.66 18.15 4.71
CA VAL A 108 3.65 18.98 4.07
C VAL A 108 2.64 18.07 3.37
N THR A 109 1.39 18.13 3.80
CA THR A 109 0.31 17.38 3.15
C THR A 109 -0.26 18.21 2.00
N GLY A 110 -0.13 17.73 0.78
CA GLY A 110 -0.61 18.39 -0.42
C GLY A 110 0.09 17.92 -1.68
N GLU A 111 -0.48 18.29 -2.81
CA GLU A 111 0.13 18.03 -4.12
C GLU A 111 1.21 19.06 -4.41
N ALA A 112 2.43 18.60 -4.59
CA ALA A 112 3.58 19.42 -4.87
C ALA A 112 3.83 19.51 -6.38
N THR A 113 4.12 20.72 -6.84
CA THR A 113 4.48 21.02 -8.24
C THR A 113 5.91 21.54 -8.29
N VAL A 114 6.72 20.97 -9.15
CA VAL A 114 8.09 21.45 -9.42
C VAL A 114 8.01 22.69 -10.30
N ILE A 115 8.54 23.82 -9.81
CA ILE A 115 8.63 25.06 -10.56
C ILE A 115 9.94 25.12 -11.35
N ASP A 116 11.03 24.82 -10.65
CA ASP A 116 12.35 24.65 -11.23
C ASP A 116 13.20 23.65 -10.41
N LYS A 117 14.48 23.51 -10.74
CA LYS A 117 15.37 22.53 -10.09
C LYS A 117 15.55 22.73 -8.58
N ASN A 118 15.23 23.90 -8.04
CA ASN A 118 15.43 24.27 -6.66
C ASN A 118 14.15 24.77 -5.97
N THR A 119 13.02 24.80 -6.69
CA THR A 119 11.78 25.41 -6.23
C THR A 119 10.58 24.47 -6.39
N VAL A 120 9.85 24.27 -5.30
CA VAL A 120 8.63 23.46 -5.25
C VAL A 120 7.48 24.32 -4.72
N LYS A 121 6.32 24.24 -5.36
CA LYS A 121 5.08 24.83 -4.88
C LYS A 121 4.17 23.74 -4.29
N CYS A 122 3.55 24.02 -3.15
CA CYS A 122 2.49 23.18 -2.59
C CYS A 122 1.37 24.08 -2.03
N GLY A 123 0.19 23.98 -2.60
CA GLY A 123 -0.86 24.98 -2.35
C GLY A 123 -0.40 26.37 -2.79
N GLU A 124 -0.50 27.35 -1.90
CA GLU A 124 -0.04 28.72 -2.15
C GLU A 124 1.41 28.96 -1.68
N GLU A 125 2.03 28.00 -1.03
CA GLU A 125 3.37 28.16 -0.47
C GLU A 125 4.46 27.74 -1.43
N ILE A 126 5.59 28.48 -1.36
CA ILE A 126 6.81 28.22 -2.14
C ILE A 126 7.91 27.74 -1.19
N TYR A 127 8.56 26.67 -1.60
CA TYR A 127 9.66 26.01 -0.87
C TYR A 127 10.91 25.99 -1.76
N GLU A 128 11.99 26.54 -1.24
CA GLU A 128 13.29 26.49 -1.91
C GLU A 128 14.13 25.33 -1.36
N CYS A 129 14.88 24.68 -2.22
CA CYS A 129 15.76 23.57 -1.82
C CYS A 129 17.10 23.58 -2.56
N GLU A 130 18.10 23.02 -1.94
CA GLU A 130 19.39 22.79 -2.60
C GLU A 130 19.33 21.56 -3.51
N ASN A 131 18.64 20.51 -3.04
CA ASN A 131 18.47 19.25 -3.75
C ASN A 131 16.99 18.86 -3.78
N LEU A 132 16.51 18.40 -4.93
CA LEU A 132 15.17 17.88 -5.12
C LEU A 132 15.19 16.40 -5.42
N LEU A 133 14.45 15.62 -4.64
CA LEU A 133 14.29 14.17 -4.81
C LEU A 133 12.84 13.85 -5.23
N LEU A 134 12.69 13.21 -6.38
CA LEU A 134 11.40 12.79 -6.91
C LEU A 134 11.13 11.32 -6.55
N CYS A 135 10.16 11.10 -5.67
CA CYS A 135 9.73 9.78 -5.17
C CYS A 135 8.23 9.57 -5.42
N THR A 136 7.74 10.00 -6.57
CA THR A 136 6.32 10.09 -6.89
C THR A 136 5.62 8.74 -7.09
N GLY A 137 6.39 7.65 -7.22
CA GLY A 137 5.86 6.29 -7.33
C GLY A 137 5.19 6.01 -8.69
N SER A 138 4.24 5.09 -8.67
CA SER A 138 3.45 4.67 -9.83
C SER A 138 2.01 4.44 -9.41
N ASP A 139 1.10 4.40 -10.39
CA ASP A 139 -0.30 4.07 -10.17
C ASP A 139 -0.69 2.82 -10.95
N THR A 140 -1.91 2.32 -10.74
CA THR A 140 -2.44 1.14 -11.41
C THR A 140 -2.61 1.44 -12.90
N PHE A 141 -1.99 0.62 -13.71
CA PHE A 141 -2.23 0.62 -15.15
C PHE A 141 -3.41 -0.31 -15.48
N ILE A 142 -4.40 0.19 -16.16
CA ILE A 142 -5.49 -0.60 -16.71
C ILE A 142 -5.15 -0.90 -18.16
N PRO A 143 -4.91 -2.17 -18.53
CA PRO A 143 -4.56 -2.52 -19.91
C PRO A 143 -5.75 -2.26 -20.84
N PRO A 144 -5.50 -1.87 -22.11
CA PRO A 144 -6.55 -1.55 -23.07
C PRO A 144 -7.18 -2.83 -23.65
N ILE A 145 -7.88 -3.58 -22.81
CA ILE A 145 -8.57 -4.81 -23.20
C ILE A 145 -9.91 -4.44 -23.80
N PRO A 146 -10.24 -4.92 -25.02
CA PRO A 146 -11.53 -4.66 -25.63
C PRO A 146 -12.68 -5.06 -24.70
N GLY A 147 -13.59 -4.12 -24.42
CA GLY A 147 -14.76 -4.32 -23.56
C GLY A 147 -14.51 -4.08 -22.06
N VAL A 148 -13.30 -3.75 -21.62
CA VAL A 148 -13.01 -3.50 -20.19
C VAL A 148 -13.85 -2.36 -19.60
N ASP A 149 -14.13 -1.32 -20.38
CA ASP A 149 -14.95 -0.18 -19.94
C ASP A 149 -16.44 -0.52 -19.77
N GLY A 150 -16.87 -1.68 -20.26
CA GLY A 150 -18.26 -2.16 -20.16
C GLY A 150 -18.51 -3.11 -19.00
N VAL A 151 -17.52 -3.38 -18.16
CA VAL A 151 -17.64 -4.30 -17.03
C VAL A 151 -17.25 -3.61 -15.71
N ASP A 152 -17.92 -4.00 -14.64
CA ASP A 152 -17.52 -3.61 -13.29
C ASP A 152 -16.36 -4.50 -12.83
N TYR A 153 -15.14 -3.94 -12.84
CA TYR A 153 -13.93 -4.66 -12.46
C TYR A 153 -13.29 -4.08 -11.20
N TRP A 154 -12.60 -4.93 -10.50
CA TRP A 154 -11.80 -4.55 -9.34
C TRP A 154 -10.36 -4.26 -9.72
N THR A 155 -9.80 -3.24 -9.10
CA THR A 155 -8.35 -3.08 -8.96
C THR A 155 -7.87 -3.75 -7.66
N HIS A 156 -6.57 -3.69 -7.41
CA HIS A 156 -6.03 -4.14 -6.11
C HIS A 156 -6.65 -3.39 -4.92
N ARG A 157 -7.08 -2.13 -5.10
CA ARG A 157 -7.71 -1.33 -4.03
C ARG A 157 -9.06 -1.91 -3.63
N ASP A 158 -9.86 -2.23 -4.61
CA ASP A 158 -11.20 -2.82 -4.41
C ASP A 158 -11.08 -4.20 -3.75
N ALA A 159 -10.14 -5.02 -4.24
CA ALA A 159 -9.87 -6.35 -3.68
C ALA A 159 -9.40 -6.31 -2.22
N LEU A 160 -8.61 -5.28 -1.83
CA LEU A 160 -8.13 -5.10 -0.46
C LEU A 160 -9.22 -4.68 0.52
N ASP A 161 -10.24 -3.98 0.06
CA ASP A 161 -11.30 -3.42 0.91
C ASP A 161 -12.62 -4.18 0.82
N ASN A 162 -12.69 -5.19 -0.06
CA ASN A 162 -13.85 -6.05 -0.19
C ASN A 162 -14.11 -6.84 1.10
N LYS A 163 -15.38 -6.85 1.52
CA LYS A 163 -15.84 -7.51 2.77
C LYS A 163 -16.75 -8.72 2.51
N GLU A 164 -17.06 -8.99 1.26
CA GLU A 164 -17.90 -10.08 0.84
C GLU A 164 -17.08 -11.12 0.08
N VAL A 165 -17.31 -12.40 0.35
CA VAL A 165 -16.62 -13.48 -0.36
C VAL A 165 -17.33 -13.72 -1.69
N PRO A 166 -16.70 -13.43 -2.84
CA PRO A 166 -17.33 -13.72 -4.12
C PRO A 166 -17.41 -15.23 -4.36
N ALA A 167 -18.41 -15.67 -5.11
CA ALA A 167 -18.51 -17.09 -5.50
C ALA A 167 -17.35 -17.50 -6.44
N SER A 168 -16.99 -16.60 -7.35
CA SER A 168 -15.87 -16.80 -8.29
C SER A 168 -15.15 -15.49 -8.55
N LEU A 169 -13.89 -15.59 -9.00
CA LEU A 169 -13.06 -14.45 -9.33
C LEU A 169 -12.20 -14.78 -10.54
N ALA A 170 -12.31 -13.96 -11.60
CA ALA A 170 -11.39 -13.97 -12.72
C ALA A 170 -10.33 -12.89 -12.51
N ILE A 171 -9.06 -13.23 -12.63
CA ILE A 171 -7.93 -12.31 -12.50
C ILE A 171 -7.22 -12.21 -13.83
N VAL A 172 -7.10 -11.01 -14.37
CA VAL A 172 -6.33 -10.73 -15.56
C VAL A 172 -4.95 -10.24 -15.14
N GLY A 173 -3.93 -11.03 -15.48
CA GLY A 173 -2.54 -10.83 -15.13
C GLY A 173 -2.04 -11.80 -14.05
N GLY A 174 -1.09 -12.67 -14.43
CA GLY A 174 -0.41 -13.65 -13.56
C GLY A 174 0.82 -13.08 -12.84
N GLY A 175 0.98 -11.76 -12.77
CA GLY A 175 2.03 -11.11 -12.00
C GLY A 175 1.86 -11.29 -10.50
N VAL A 176 2.85 -10.81 -9.73
CA VAL A 176 2.91 -10.99 -8.27
C VAL A 176 1.60 -10.60 -7.57
N ILE A 177 1.03 -9.44 -7.90
CA ILE A 177 -0.20 -8.94 -7.28
C ILE A 177 -1.37 -9.87 -7.57
N GLY A 178 -1.57 -10.26 -8.85
CA GLY A 178 -2.65 -11.17 -9.24
C GLY A 178 -2.54 -12.50 -8.54
N MET A 179 -1.34 -13.09 -8.48
CA MET A 179 -1.10 -14.38 -7.81
C MET A 179 -1.28 -14.31 -6.30
N GLU A 180 -0.96 -13.18 -5.64
CA GLU A 180 -1.22 -13.00 -4.22
C GLU A 180 -2.73 -12.95 -3.92
N PHE A 181 -3.51 -12.24 -4.72
CA PHE A 181 -4.97 -12.24 -4.58
C PHE A 181 -5.57 -13.59 -4.96
N ALA A 182 -5.06 -14.27 -6.00
CA ALA A 182 -5.49 -15.62 -6.32
C ALA A 182 -5.31 -16.57 -5.13
N SER A 183 -4.14 -16.53 -4.49
CA SER A 183 -3.85 -17.33 -3.29
C SER A 183 -4.78 -16.97 -2.13
N PHE A 184 -4.98 -15.67 -1.87
CA PHE A 184 -5.84 -15.20 -0.79
C PHE A 184 -7.28 -15.69 -0.95
N PHE A 185 -7.90 -15.40 -2.08
CA PHE A 185 -9.30 -15.76 -2.33
C PHE A 185 -9.51 -17.26 -2.45
N ASN A 186 -8.57 -17.99 -3.08
CA ASN A 186 -8.64 -19.45 -3.13
C ASN A 186 -8.60 -20.09 -1.74
N SER A 187 -7.77 -19.61 -0.82
CA SER A 187 -7.75 -20.07 0.58
C SER A 187 -9.10 -19.89 1.29
N LEU A 188 -9.86 -18.86 0.92
CA LEU A 188 -11.20 -18.59 1.42
C LEU A 188 -12.31 -19.41 0.73
N GLY A 189 -11.96 -20.25 -0.24
CA GLY A 189 -12.91 -21.14 -0.95
C GLY A 189 -13.51 -20.52 -2.22
N VAL A 190 -13.01 -19.38 -2.69
CA VAL A 190 -13.44 -18.77 -3.95
C VAL A 190 -12.89 -19.56 -5.13
N GLN A 191 -13.72 -19.80 -6.15
CA GLN A 191 -13.27 -20.36 -7.42
C GLN A 191 -12.50 -19.29 -8.21
N VAL A 192 -11.18 -19.45 -8.30
CA VAL A 192 -10.30 -18.45 -8.94
C VAL A 192 -9.81 -18.95 -10.30
N THR A 193 -9.94 -18.10 -11.31
CA THR A 193 -9.33 -18.30 -12.64
C THR A 193 -8.34 -17.17 -12.92
N VAL A 194 -7.13 -17.49 -13.34
CA VAL A 194 -6.10 -16.52 -13.73
C VAL A 194 -5.89 -16.60 -15.24
N VAL A 195 -5.94 -15.45 -15.91
CA VAL A 195 -5.66 -15.31 -17.34
C VAL A 195 -4.36 -14.52 -17.49
N GLU A 196 -3.37 -15.11 -18.12
CA GLU A 196 -2.05 -14.50 -18.42
C GLU A 196 -1.76 -14.67 -19.91
N MET A 197 -1.07 -13.68 -20.49
CA MET A 197 -0.69 -13.69 -21.92
C MET A 197 0.80 -14.01 -22.08
#